data_4e98722ea64bf464a898752a27cb552e
#
_entry.id   4e98722ea64bf464a898752a27cb552e
#
_cell.length_a   1.000
_cell.length_b   1.000
_cell.length_c   1.000
_cell.angle_alpha   90.00
_cell.angle_beta   90.00
_cell.angle_gamma   90.00
#
_symmetry.space_group_name_H-M   'P 1'
#
loop_
_entity.id
_entity.type
_entity.pdbx_description
1 polymer ?
#
loop_
_entity_poly.entity_id
_entity_poly.type
_entity_poly.pdbx_seq_one_letter_code
_entity_poly.pdbx_strand_id
1 'polypeptide(L)'
;MKATEVVERLKQRFPNEPEYIQAVSQVLDTIEDEYNKHPGFEQANLIERLCVPDRIIKFRVNWVDDKGNVQTNMGFRVQHNNTIGPYKGGLRFHASVNESILKFLAFEQTFKNSLTTLPMGGAKGGSDFSPRGKSNAEVMRFCQAFMRELWNYIGPDCDVPAGDIGVGGREVGYMFGQYKKLTNQFVGILTGKGQEFGGSLIRPEATGYGNVYFLQNMLKTRNIDLKGKTVLVSGSGNVAQYTIEKLLELGAKPLTCSDSDGYIYDPDGIDEEKLAYIMELKNIERGRIREYAEKYNVKYVPGGRPWSEKADIATPCATQNEINGEAAAELVKNSVIAVTEGANMPSTPDAVRVFQEAKVLYCPGKASNAGGVAVSGLEMSQNSGRLKWSREEVDQKLHQIMDDIHANCVKYGTEPDGYINYVKGANVAGFIKVAKAMMAQGVI
;
A
#
# COMPACT_ATOMS: atom_id res chain seq x y z
N MET A 1 -0.24 -9.08 28.08
CA MET A 1 -0.92 -9.70 26.92
C MET A 1 -0.09 -10.87 26.42
N LYS A 2 -0.74 -11.97 26.03
CA LYS A 2 -0.14 -13.00 25.18
C LYS A 2 -0.88 -13.06 23.85
N ALA A 3 -0.15 -12.89 22.75
CA ALA A 3 -0.73 -12.82 21.40
C ALA A 3 -1.60 -14.04 21.08
N THR A 4 -1.13 -15.24 21.41
CA THR A 4 -1.86 -16.49 21.19
C THR A 4 -3.23 -16.53 21.90
N GLU A 5 -3.33 -16.03 23.12
CA GLU A 5 -4.59 -15.99 23.88
C GLU A 5 -5.58 -15.00 23.26
N VAL A 6 -5.10 -13.84 22.79
CA VAL A 6 -5.92 -12.85 22.09
C VAL A 6 -6.46 -13.44 20.79
N VAL A 7 -5.60 -14.08 20.01
CA VAL A 7 -6.00 -14.72 18.74
C VAL A 7 -7.05 -15.80 18.94
N GLU A 8 -6.94 -16.64 19.99
CA GLU A 8 -7.96 -17.65 20.27
C GLU A 8 -9.32 -17.02 20.64
N ARG A 9 -9.34 -15.94 21.43
CA ARG A 9 -10.58 -15.20 21.70
C ARG A 9 -11.18 -14.59 20.42
N LEU A 10 -10.35 -14.06 19.53
CA LEU A 10 -10.81 -13.49 18.26
C LEU A 10 -11.36 -14.57 17.31
N LYS A 11 -10.77 -15.76 17.27
CA LYS A 11 -11.31 -16.91 16.51
C LYS A 11 -12.71 -17.29 16.97
N GLN A 12 -12.95 -17.29 18.29
CA GLN A 12 -14.27 -17.56 18.85
C GLN A 12 -15.28 -16.46 18.51
N ARG A 13 -14.83 -15.21 18.52
CA ARG A 13 -15.69 -14.02 18.24
C ARG A 13 -15.99 -13.86 16.74
N PHE A 14 -15.03 -14.18 15.88
CA PHE A 14 -15.09 -13.99 14.43
C PHE A 14 -14.78 -15.28 13.66
N PRO A 15 -15.57 -16.36 13.84
CA PRO A 15 -15.23 -17.71 13.34
C PRO A 15 -15.16 -17.81 11.81
N ASN A 16 -15.78 -16.87 11.09
CA ASN A 16 -15.88 -16.86 9.63
C ASN A 16 -14.96 -15.81 8.97
N GLU A 17 -13.94 -15.34 9.69
CA GLU A 17 -13.06 -14.25 9.22
C GLU A 17 -11.57 -14.66 9.25
N PRO A 18 -11.16 -15.70 8.52
CA PRO A 18 -9.81 -16.26 8.60
C PRO A 18 -8.73 -15.27 8.17
N GLU A 19 -8.97 -14.45 7.14
CA GLU A 19 -8.01 -13.46 6.65
C GLU A 19 -7.77 -12.37 7.70
N TYR A 20 -8.84 -11.94 8.39
CA TYR A 20 -8.74 -10.97 9.47
C TYR A 20 -7.95 -11.50 10.66
N ILE A 21 -8.25 -12.71 11.10
CA ILE A 21 -7.56 -13.38 12.23
C ILE A 21 -6.07 -13.55 11.92
N GLN A 22 -5.73 -13.96 10.71
CA GLN A 22 -4.33 -14.10 10.27
C GLN A 22 -3.57 -12.78 10.34
N ALA A 23 -4.15 -11.71 9.82
CA ALA A 23 -3.51 -10.38 9.82
C ALA A 23 -3.29 -9.86 11.25
N VAL A 24 -4.29 -10.03 12.13
CA VAL A 24 -4.17 -9.64 13.54
C VAL A 24 -3.07 -10.45 14.22
N SER A 25 -3.03 -11.78 14.05
CA SER A 25 -1.99 -12.63 14.64
C SER A 25 -0.58 -12.15 14.27
N GLN A 26 -0.33 -11.89 13.00
CA GLN A 26 0.98 -11.44 12.52
C GLN A 26 1.43 -10.11 13.14
N VAL A 27 0.51 -9.20 13.40
CA VAL A 27 0.83 -7.93 14.06
C VAL A 27 1.06 -8.16 15.54
N LEU A 28 0.18 -8.89 16.22
CA LEU A 28 0.26 -9.13 17.68
C LEU A 28 1.56 -9.82 18.09
N ASP A 29 2.03 -10.78 17.29
CA ASP A 29 3.29 -11.49 17.54
C ASP A 29 4.50 -10.53 17.57
N THR A 30 4.46 -9.48 16.76
CA THR A 30 5.56 -8.52 16.67
C THR A 30 5.49 -7.38 17.69
N ILE A 31 4.31 -7.07 18.23
CA ILE A 31 4.12 -5.97 19.19
C ILE A 31 4.04 -6.44 20.65
N GLU A 32 3.97 -7.75 20.91
CA GLU A 32 3.75 -8.32 22.24
C GLU A 32 4.74 -7.77 23.28
N ASP A 33 6.02 -7.82 22.98
CA ASP A 33 7.07 -7.34 23.88
C ASP A 33 6.93 -5.85 24.22
N GLU A 34 6.65 -5.04 23.21
CA GLU A 34 6.47 -3.59 23.42
C GLU A 34 5.19 -3.28 24.17
N TYR A 35 4.09 -3.98 23.85
CA TYR A 35 2.83 -3.85 24.58
C TYR A 35 3.01 -4.11 26.08
N ASN A 36 3.73 -5.19 26.43
CA ASN A 36 3.92 -5.62 27.80
C ASN A 36 4.80 -4.68 28.65
N LYS A 37 5.53 -3.77 28.03
CA LYS A 37 6.24 -2.68 28.74
C LYS A 37 5.30 -1.60 29.28
N HIS A 38 4.02 -1.61 28.88
CA HIS A 38 3.03 -0.59 29.21
C HIS A 38 1.83 -1.18 29.98
N PRO A 39 1.90 -1.37 31.31
CA PRO A 39 0.82 -1.99 32.09
C PRO A 39 -0.55 -1.31 31.94
N GLY A 40 -0.56 0.00 31.68
CA GLY A 40 -1.79 0.76 31.44
C GLY A 40 -2.56 0.31 30.20
N PHE A 41 -1.91 -0.29 29.21
CA PHE A 41 -2.58 -0.81 28.01
C PHE A 41 -3.49 -2.00 28.35
N GLU A 42 -3.05 -2.89 29.22
CA GLU A 42 -3.87 -4.02 29.69
C GLU A 42 -5.05 -3.53 30.52
N GLN A 43 -4.82 -2.59 31.44
CA GLN A 43 -5.86 -2.02 32.28
C GLN A 43 -6.96 -1.31 31.46
N ALA A 44 -6.60 -0.72 30.33
CA ALA A 44 -7.53 -0.07 29.42
C ALA A 44 -8.17 -1.01 28.40
N ASN A 45 -7.90 -2.33 28.48
CA ASN A 45 -8.33 -3.33 27.48
C ASN A 45 -8.03 -2.90 26.04
N LEU A 46 -6.84 -2.30 25.84
CA LEU A 46 -6.48 -1.62 24.62
C LEU A 46 -6.50 -2.54 23.41
N ILE A 47 -5.98 -3.77 23.56
CA ILE A 47 -5.84 -4.68 22.42
C ILE A 47 -7.20 -5.19 21.92
N GLU A 48 -8.14 -5.46 22.79
CA GLU A 48 -9.49 -5.86 22.40
C GLU A 48 -10.21 -4.73 21.64
N ARG A 49 -10.02 -3.48 22.09
CA ARG A 49 -10.55 -2.28 21.43
C ARG A 49 -9.89 -2.06 20.06
N LEU A 50 -8.59 -2.30 19.95
CA LEU A 50 -7.85 -2.15 18.70
C LEU A 50 -8.20 -3.24 17.67
N CYS A 51 -8.51 -4.46 18.13
CA CYS A 51 -8.88 -5.57 17.28
C CYS A 51 -10.36 -5.59 16.87
N VAL A 52 -11.14 -4.59 17.24
CA VAL A 52 -12.54 -4.47 16.81
C VAL A 52 -12.70 -3.14 16.07
N PRO A 53 -13.18 -3.14 14.83
CA PRO A 53 -13.47 -1.89 14.12
C PRO A 53 -14.47 -1.02 14.88
N ASP A 54 -14.32 0.30 14.79
CA ASP A 54 -15.29 1.24 15.37
C ASP A 54 -16.69 1.01 14.79
N ARG A 55 -16.78 0.76 13.47
CA ARG A 55 -18.03 0.36 12.81
C ARG A 55 -17.80 -0.28 11.44
N ILE A 56 -18.81 -1.05 11.01
CA ILE A 56 -18.90 -1.60 9.65
C ILE A 56 -20.24 -1.18 9.07
N ILE A 57 -20.19 -0.51 7.91
CA ILE A 57 -21.38 -0.16 7.13
C ILE A 57 -21.47 -1.14 5.98
N LYS A 58 -22.59 -1.87 5.90
CA LYS A 58 -22.88 -2.86 4.87
C LYS A 58 -24.19 -2.49 4.21
N PHE A 59 -24.20 -2.42 2.90
CA PHE A 59 -25.35 -1.94 2.14
C PHE A 59 -25.48 -2.62 0.79
N ARG A 60 -26.70 -2.60 0.25
CA ARG A 60 -27.00 -3.10 -1.08
C ARG A 60 -26.84 -1.97 -2.10
N VAL A 61 -26.19 -2.30 -3.23
CA VAL A 61 -26.02 -1.37 -4.35
C VAL A 61 -26.80 -1.90 -5.56
N ASN A 62 -27.87 -1.22 -5.92
CA ASN A 62 -28.66 -1.54 -7.13
C ASN A 62 -28.29 -0.58 -8.26
N TRP A 63 -28.06 -1.14 -9.44
CA TRP A 63 -27.72 -0.36 -10.63
C TRP A 63 -28.25 -1.08 -11.90
N VAL A 64 -28.23 -0.41 -13.05
CA VAL A 64 -28.74 -0.94 -14.31
C VAL A 64 -27.59 -1.09 -15.31
N ASP A 65 -27.47 -2.26 -15.93
CA ASP A 65 -26.47 -2.53 -16.96
C ASP A 65 -26.84 -1.88 -18.31
N ASP A 66 -25.97 -2.00 -19.31
CA ASP A 66 -26.20 -1.43 -20.64
C ASP A 66 -27.37 -2.12 -21.42
N LYS A 67 -27.78 -3.30 -20.96
CA LYS A 67 -28.93 -4.05 -21.54
C LYS A 67 -30.25 -3.72 -20.86
N GLY A 68 -30.24 -2.85 -19.84
CA GLY A 68 -31.42 -2.49 -19.08
C GLY A 68 -31.73 -3.46 -17.91
N ASN A 69 -30.88 -4.44 -17.61
CA ASN A 69 -31.11 -5.36 -16.50
C ASN A 69 -30.71 -4.73 -15.17
N VAL A 70 -31.50 -4.97 -14.14
CA VAL A 70 -31.17 -4.56 -12.77
C VAL A 70 -30.15 -5.51 -12.20
N GLN A 71 -29.05 -4.94 -11.72
CA GLN A 71 -27.96 -5.64 -11.06
C GLN A 71 -27.94 -5.27 -9.57
N THR A 72 -27.48 -6.20 -8.72
CA THR A 72 -27.37 -6.00 -7.28
C THR A 72 -26.01 -6.47 -6.80
N ASN A 73 -25.31 -5.60 -6.10
CA ASN A 73 -24.03 -5.88 -5.45
C ASN A 73 -24.08 -5.51 -3.97
N MET A 74 -23.13 -6.03 -3.20
CA MET A 74 -22.91 -5.64 -1.82
C MET A 74 -21.83 -4.58 -1.72
N GLY A 75 -22.10 -3.53 -0.98
CA GLY A 75 -21.14 -2.49 -0.63
C GLY A 75 -20.76 -2.54 0.84
N PHE A 76 -19.51 -2.14 1.14
CA PHE A 76 -18.95 -2.15 2.48
C PHE A 76 -18.09 -0.91 2.74
N ARG A 77 -18.11 -0.42 3.98
CA ARG A 77 -17.09 0.47 4.53
C ARG A 77 -16.77 0.05 5.95
N VAL A 78 -15.53 -0.37 6.19
CA VAL A 78 -14.99 -0.65 7.51
C VAL A 78 -14.26 0.60 7.99
N GLN A 79 -14.81 1.26 8.99
CA GLN A 79 -14.19 2.36 9.74
C GLN A 79 -13.53 1.73 10.95
N HIS A 80 -12.20 1.51 10.84
CA HIS A 80 -11.51 0.68 11.82
C HIS A 80 -11.10 1.46 13.06
N ASN A 81 -10.39 2.58 12.88
CA ASN A 81 -9.89 3.40 13.98
C ASN A 81 -9.62 4.82 13.48
N ASN A 82 -10.13 5.82 14.20
CA ASN A 82 -9.95 7.25 13.88
C ASN A 82 -9.20 8.03 14.98
N THR A 83 -8.55 7.34 15.89
CA THR A 83 -7.89 7.96 17.05
C THR A 83 -6.80 8.97 16.67
N ILE A 84 -6.14 8.79 15.52
CA ILE A 84 -5.07 9.68 15.05
C ILE A 84 -5.47 10.58 13.88
N GLY A 85 -6.71 10.55 13.45
CA GLY A 85 -7.24 11.37 12.36
C GLY A 85 -8.44 10.73 11.69
N PRO A 86 -9.05 11.39 10.69
CA PRO A 86 -10.18 10.86 9.94
C PRO A 86 -9.89 9.45 9.42
N TYR A 87 -10.90 8.60 9.37
CA TYR A 87 -10.77 7.29 8.73
C TYR A 87 -10.23 7.45 7.31
N LYS A 88 -9.23 6.68 6.93
CA LYS A 88 -8.57 6.78 5.63
C LYS A 88 -8.23 5.41 5.07
N GLY A 89 -8.63 5.17 3.84
CA GLY A 89 -8.29 3.94 3.12
C GLY A 89 -9.06 3.76 1.84
N GLY A 90 -8.54 2.91 0.95
CA GLY A 90 -9.07 2.70 -0.39
C GLY A 90 -10.43 2.01 -0.45
N LEU A 91 -11.07 2.14 -1.59
CA LEU A 91 -12.24 1.35 -2.01
C LEU A 91 -11.75 0.33 -3.05
N ARG A 92 -12.12 -0.94 -2.87
CA ARG A 92 -11.79 -2.04 -3.79
C ARG A 92 -13.05 -2.51 -4.51
N PHE A 93 -13.01 -2.52 -5.84
CA PHE A 93 -14.08 -3.10 -6.66
C PHE A 93 -13.57 -4.38 -7.34
N HIS A 94 -13.89 -5.51 -6.72
CA HIS A 94 -13.44 -6.83 -7.18
C HIS A 94 -14.37 -7.92 -6.66
N ALA A 95 -14.62 -8.94 -7.47
CA ALA A 95 -15.54 -10.03 -7.14
C ALA A 95 -15.20 -10.79 -5.83
N SER A 96 -13.94 -10.76 -5.41
CA SER A 96 -13.51 -11.42 -4.15
C SER A 96 -13.77 -10.60 -2.89
N VAL A 97 -14.27 -9.37 -3.00
CA VAL A 97 -14.49 -8.50 -1.83
C VAL A 97 -15.53 -9.12 -0.91
N ASN A 98 -15.14 -9.26 0.36
CA ASN A 98 -15.99 -9.66 1.46
C ASN A 98 -15.62 -8.91 2.75
N GLU A 99 -16.39 -9.10 3.79
CA GLU A 99 -16.20 -8.37 5.05
C GLU A 99 -14.87 -8.71 5.74
N SER A 100 -14.47 -9.99 5.79
CA SER A 100 -13.21 -10.42 6.40
C SER A 100 -12.00 -9.79 5.75
N ILE A 101 -11.95 -9.77 4.39
CA ILE A 101 -10.89 -9.13 3.62
C ILE A 101 -10.82 -7.62 3.92
N LEU A 102 -11.96 -6.94 3.97
CA LEU A 102 -11.98 -5.50 4.21
C LEU A 102 -11.63 -5.15 5.66
N LYS A 103 -11.99 -5.98 6.64
CA LYS A 103 -11.57 -5.82 8.04
C LYS A 103 -10.05 -5.95 8.16
N PHE A 104 -9.46 -6.98 7.56
CA PHE A 104 -8.00 -7.15 7.61
C PHE A 104 -7.28 -5.96 6.96
N LEU A 105 -7.75 -5.53 5.80
CA LEU A 105 -7.14 -4.40 5.10
C LEU A 105 -7.30 -3.07 5.87
N ALA A 106 -8.42 -2.87 6.57
CA ALA A 106 -8.65 -1.69 7.39
C ALA A 106 -7.77 -1.68 8.66
N PHE A 107 -7.60 -2.84 9.29
CA PHE A 107 -6.69 -3.05 10.41
C PHE A 107 -5.25 -2.71 10.03
N GLU A 108 -4.73 -3.29 8.95
CA GLU A 108 -3.38 -2.99 8.47
C GLU A 108 -3.22 -1.54 8.03
N GLN A 109 -4.26 -0.96 7.42
CA GLN A 109 -4.26 0.44 6.99
C GLN A 109 -4.10 1.40 8.17
N THR A 110 -4.63 1.06 9.34
CA THR A 110 -4.48 1.86 10.57
C THR A 110 -3.00 2.05 10.92
N PHE A 111 -2.22 0.98 10.89
CA PHE A 111 -0.78 1.04 11.20
C PHE A 111 0.03 1.68 10.08
N LYS A 112 -0.30 1.39 8.83
CA LYS A 112 0.35 2.01 7.68
C LYS A 112 0.18 3.53 7.68
N ASN A 113 -1.03 4.02 7.92
CA ASN A 113 -1.31 5.46 8.00
C ASN A 113 -0.59 6.10 9.19
N SER A 114 -0.56 5.41 10.33
CA SER A 114 0.15 5.86 11.53
C SER A 114 1.64 6.11 11.28
N LEU A 115 2.29 5.30 10.45
CA LEU A 115 3.71 5.47 10.10
C LEU A 115 3.97 6.78 9.35
N THR A 116 3.04 7.27 8.55
CA THR A 116 3.23 8.50 7.75
C THR A 116 3.37 9.77 8.57
N THR A 117 3.13 9.71 9.89
CA THR A 117 3.05 10.86 10.81
C THR A 117 1.88 11.82 10.56
N LEU A 118 1.20 11.70 9.44
CA LEU A 118 0.04 12.51 9.08
C LEU A 118 -1.20 12.10 9.89
N PRO A 119 -2.16 13.03 10.12
CA PRO A 119 -3.36 12.76 10.90
C PRO A 119 -4.38 11.97 10.07
N MET A 120 -4.18 10.67 9.97
CA MET A 120 -5.04 9.75 9.23
C MET A 120 -5.26 8.47 10.04
N GLY A 121 -6.50 8.16 10.31
CA GLY A 121 -6.94 6.87 10.86
C GLY A 121 -6.94 5.75 9.83
N GLY A 122 -7.59 4.64 10.14
CA GLY A 122 -7.64 3.47 9.26
C GLY A 122 -9.05 3.11 8.85
N ALA A 123 -9.25 2.86 7.56
CA ALA A 123 -10.46 2.34 6.97
C ALA A 123 -10.19 1.53 5.71
N LYS A 124 -11.19 0.76 5.30
CA LYS A 124 -11.22 0.11 3.99
C LYS A 124 -12.67 -0.11 3.55
N GLY A 125 -12.90 -0.04 2.26
CA GLY A 125 -14.23 -0.32 1.73
C GLY A 125 -14.18 -0.97 0.37
N GLY A 126 -15.34 -1.16 -0.22
CA GLY A 126 -15.45 -1.70 -1.56
C GLY A 126 -16.75 -2.43 -1.83
N SER A 127 -16.73 -3.19 -2.90
CA SER A 127 -17.87 -3.98 -3.36
C SER A 127 -17.39 -5.23 -4.10
N ASP A 128 -18.22 -6.25 -4.14
CA ASP A 128 -18.09 -7.43 -5.00
C ASP A 128 -18.33 -7.14 -6.49
N PHE A 129 -18.60 -5.89 -6.84
CA PHE A 129 -18.64 -5.41 -8.22
C PHE A 129 -17.24 -5.46 -8.86
N SER A 130 -17.14 -5.92 -10.11
CA SER A 130 -15.92 -5.86 -10.90
C SER A 130 -16.11 -4.91 -12.09
N PRO A 131 -15.29 -3.86 -12.24
CA PRO A 131 -15.35 -2.97 -13.40
C PRO A 131 -14.77 -3.61 -14.67
N ARG A 132 -14.13 -4.76 -14.56
CA ARG A 132 -13.51 -5.46 -15.69
C ARG A 132 -14.58 -5.90 -16.70
N GLY A 133 -14.41 -5.51 -17.95
CA GLY A 133 -15.35 -5.84 -19.03
C GLY A 133 -16.65 -5.02 -19.02
N LYS A 134 -16.75 -4.00 -18.15
CA LYS A 134 -17.88 -3.07 -18.10
C LYS A 134 -17.61 -1.83 -18.93
N SER A 135 -18.66 -1.25 -19.49
CA SER A 135 -18.58 0.04 -20.16
C SER A 135 -18.34 1.18 -19.17
N ASN A 136 -17.85 2.32 -19.64
CA ASN A 136 -17.73 3.52 -18.81
C ASN A 136 -19.08 3.96 -18.23
N ALA A 137 -20.16 3.79 -18.99
CA ALA A 137 -21.52 4.13 -18.55
C ALA A 137 -22.00 3.20 -17.42
N GLU A 138 -21.73 1.91 -17.51
CA GLU A 138 -22.01 0.94 -16.43
C GLU A 138 -21.24 1.26 -15.16
N VAL A 139 -19.91 1.50 -15.28
CA VAL A 139 -19.06 1.85 -14.14
C VAL A 139 -19.51 3.16 -13.50
N MET A 140 -19.89 4.16 -14.29
CA MET A 140 -20.43 5.43 -13.78
C MET A 140 -21.72 5.21 -12.99
N ARG A 141 -22.68 4.47 -13.55
CA ARG A 141 -23.95 4.16 -12.85
C ARG A 141 -23.73 3.40 -11.55
N PHE A 142 -22.80 2.43 -11.55
CA PHE A 142 -22.43 1.71 -10.33
C PHE A 142 -21.80 2.65 -9.29
N CYS A 143 -20.81 3.46 -9.66
CA CYS A 143 -20.15 4.41 -8.75
C CYS A 143 -21.14 5.40 -8.13
N GLN A 144 -22.09 5.90 -8.93
CA GLN A 144 -23.15 6.77 -8.46
C GLN A 144 -24.11 6.06 -7.49
N ALA A 145 -24.49 4.81 -7.80
CA ALA A 145 -25.33 4.00 -6.92
C ALA A 145 -24.61 3.68 -5.59
N PHE A 146 -23.33 3.29 -5.66
CA PHE A 146 -22.51 3.03 -4.47
C PHE A 146 -22.40 4.27 -3.58
N MET A 147 -22.17 5.45 -4.16
CA MET A 147 -22.03 6.69 -3.41
C MET A 147 -23.37 7.15 -2.80
N ARG A 148 -24.52 6.88 -3.42
CA ARG A 148 -25.83 7.18 -2.81
C ARG A 148 -26.06 6.47 -1.49
N GLU A 149 -25.47 5.30 -1.32
CA GLU A 149 -25.56 4.55 -0.04
C GLU A 149 -24.49 4.98 0.96
N LEU A 150 -23.30 5.38 0.47
CA LEU A 150 -22.13 5.63 1.34
C LEU A 150 -22.04 7.09 1.84
N TRP A 151 -22.55 8.07 1.13
CA TRP A 151 -22.25 9.50 1.32
C TRP A 151 -22.50 10.02 2.75
N ASN A 152 -23.50 9.50 3.47
CA ASN A 152 -23.84 9.93 4.84
C ASN A 152 -22.79 9.51 5.89
N TYR A 153 -21.91 8.57 5.54
CA TYR A 153 -20.95 7.99 6.47
C TYR A 153 -19.52 8.48 6.25
N ILE A 154 -19.30 9.27 5.21
CA ILE A 154 -17.99 9.79 4.81
C ILE A 154 -17.99 11.31 4.77
N GLY A 155 -16.81 11.91 4.83
CA GLY A 155 -16.65 13.38 4.80
C GLY A 155 -15.18 13.75 4.97
N PRO A 156 -14.80 15.00 4.65
CA PRO A 156 -13.41 15.44 4.67
C PRO A 156 -12.75 15.33 6.05
N ASP A 157 -13.52 15.49 7.11
CA ASP A 157 -13.05 15.46 8.51
C ASP A 157 -13.51 14.20 9.28
N CYS A 158 -14.20 13.28 8.60
CA CYS A 158 -14.72 12.06 9.19
C CYS A 158 -14.06 10.81 8.58
N ASP A 159 -14.23 10.64 7.28
CA ASP A 159 -13.77 9.45 6.53
C ASP A 159 -13.49 9.81 5.07
N VAL A 160 -12.24 9.67 4.64
CA VAL A 160 -11.81 10.04 3.29
C VAL A 160 -11.36 8.79 2.52
N PRO A 161 -12.23 8.20 1.68
CA PRO A 161 -11.85 7.07 0.84
C PRO A 161 -10.83 7.44 -0.25
N ALA A 162 -10.20 6.42 -0.82
CA ALA A 162 -9.26 6.54 -1.93
C ALA A 162 -9.47 5.41 -2.96
N GLY A 163 -8.64 5.37 -3.99
CA GLY A 163 -8.58 4.25 -4.92
C GLY A 163 -7.85 3.03 -4.34
N ASP A 164 -8.17 1.87 -4.89
CA ASP A 164 -7.53 0.57 -4.67
C ASP A 164 -7.80 -0.32 -5.90
N ILE A 165 -7.64 -1.63 -5.83
CA ILE A 165 -7.93 -2.55 -6.94
C ILE A 165 -9.34 -2.28 -7.50
N GLY A 166 -9.42 -2.06 -8.81
CA GLY A 166 -10.67 -1.78 -9.52
C GLY A 166 -11.23 -0.36 -9.32
N VAL A 167 -10.52 0.51 -8.61
CA VAL A 167 -10.89 1.91 -8.36
C VAL A 167 -9.72 2.83 -8.68
N GLY A 168 -9.71 3.37 -9.87
CA GLY A 168 -8.73 4.36 -10.33
C GLY A 168 -9.32 5.77 -10.38
N GLY A 169 -8.62 6.68 -11.07
CA GLY A 169 -9.04 8.08 -11.22
C GLY A 169 -10.43 8.25 -11.84
N ARG A 170 -10.81 7.36 -12.75
CA ARG A 170 -12.15 7.34 -13.38
C ARG A 170 -13.26 7.11 -12.33
N GLU A 171 -13.13 6.04 -11.55
CA GLU A 171 -14.08 5.67 -10.50
C GLU A 171 -14.13 6.74 -9.40
N VAL A 172 -12.98 7.23 -8.98
CA VAL A 172 -12.86 8.34 -8.00
C VAL A 172 -13.60 9.58 -8.53
N GLY A 173 -13.42 9.91 -9.81
CA GLY A 173 -14.12 11.05 -10.44
C GLY A 173 -15.63 10.90 -10.44
N TYR A 174 -16.14 9.71 -10.81
CA TYR A 174 -17.59 9.44 -10.79
C TYR A 174 -18.18 9.52 -9.38
N MET A 175 -17.47 8.97 -8.38
CA MET A 175 -17.89 9.02 -6.98
C MET A 175 -17.83 10.44 -6.40
N PHE A 176 -16.79 11.20 -6.73
CA PHE A 176 -16.65 12.60 -6.32
C PHE A 176 -17.80 13.47 -6.87
N GLY A 177 -18.10 13.34 -8.16
CA GLY A 177 -19.21 14.06 -8.80
C GLY A 177 -20.55 13.76 -8.14
N GLN A 178 -20.80 12.50 -7.79
CA GLN A 178 -22.05 12.10 -7.11
C GLN A 178 -22.11 12.62 -5.67
N TYR A 179 -21.00 12.52 -4.91
CA TYR A 179 -20.92 13.06 -3.55
C TYR A 179 -21.19 14.56 -3.53
N LYS A 180 -20.51 15.32 -4.40
CA LYS A 180 -20.70 16.77 -4.55
C LYS A 180 -22.18 17.11 -4.85
N LYS A 181 -22.84 16.30 -5.69
CA LYS A 181 -24.25 16.51 -6.05
C LYS A 181 -25.17 16.26 -4.86
N LEU A 182 -24.92 15.22 -4.05
CA LEU A 182 -25.75 14.87 -2.89
C LEU A 182 -25.60 15.86 -1.75
N THR A 183 -24.37 16.30 -1.47
CA THR A 183 -24.07 17.19 -0.36
C THR A 183 -24.24 18.68 -0.69
N ASN A 184 -24.28 19.03 -1.98
CA ASN A 184 -24.18 20.40 -2.48
C ASN A 184 -22.93 21.16 -1.96
N GLN A 185 -21.80 20.40 -1.78
CA GLN A 185 -20.55 20.94 -1.27
C GLN A 185 -19.38 20.50 -2.15
N PHE A 186 -18.42 21.41 -2.38
CA PHE A 186 -17.14 21.11 -2.98
C PHE A 186 -16.10 21.05 -1.84
N VAL A 187 -15.84 19.84 -1.35
CA VAL A 187 -14.93 19.58 -0.22
C VAL A 187 -13.87 18.54 -0.56
N GLY A 188 -12.88 18.42 0.30
CA GLY A 188 -11.76 17.47 0.14
C GLY A 188 -12.13 16.02 0.41
N ILE A 189 -13.21 15.53 -0.18
CA ILE A 189 -13.59 14.12 -0.13
C ILE A 189 -12.87 13.33 -1.22
N LEU A 190 -12.54 12.07 -0.96
CA LEU A 190 -11.79 11.18 -1.82
C LEU A 190 -10.36 11.69 -2.12
N THR A 191 -9.41 10.79 -2.26
CA THR A 191 -8.06 11.09 -2.77
C THR A 191 -7.74 10.23 -3.99
N GLY A 192 -6.77 10.69 -4.80
CA GLY A 192 -6.54 10.17 -6.13
C GLY A 192 -7.44 10.82 -7.19
N LYS A 193 -7.89 12.03 -6.89
CA LYS A 193 -8.67 12.86 -7.82
C LYS A 193 -7.84 13.34 -9.00
N GLY A 194 -8.52 13.70 -10.10
CA GLY A 194 -7.90 14.43 -11.20
C GLY A 194 -7.40 15.80 -10.77
N GLN A 195 -6.39 16.31 -11.47
CA GLN A 195 -5.78 17.61 -11.19
C GLN A 195 -6.79 18.76 -11.29
N GLU A 196 -7.82 18.60 -12.13
CA GLU A 196 -8.86 19.59 -12.43
C GLU A 196 -9.80 19.84 -11.26
N PHE A 197 -9.86 18.91 -10.29
CA PHE A 197 -10.79 19.00 -9.15
C PHE A 197 -10.17 18.62 -7.80
N GLY A 198 -8.91 18.96 -7.62
CA GLY A 198 -8.23 18.90 -6.31
C GLY A 198 -7.29 17.71 -6.12
N GLY A 199 -6.88 17.03 -7.18
CA GLY A 199 -5.84 16.02 -7.14
C GLY A 199 -4.46 16.61 -6.85
N SER A 200 -3.58 15.83 -6.23
CA SER A 200 -2.19 16.21 -5.97
C SER A 200 -1.25 15.77 -7.07
N LEU A 201 -0.26 16.60 -7.37
CA LEU A 201 0.93 16.19 -8.12
C LEU A 201 1.68 15.10 -7.35
N ILE A 202 2.57 14.36 -8.01
CA ILE A 202 3.36 13.25 -7.45
C ILE A 202 2.50 12.05 -6.98
N ARG A 203 1.15 12.10 -7.05
CA ARG A 203 0.33 10.97 -6.58
C ARG A 203 0.56 9.67 -7.36
N PRO A 204 0.67 9.69 -8.71
CA PRO A 204 1.02 8.49 -9.49
C PRO A 204 2.40 7.94 -9.15
N GLU A 205 3.37 8.80 -8.94
CA GLU A 205 4.78 8.46 -8.68
C GLU A 205 5.02 8.01 -7.23
N ALA A 206 4.19 8.47 -6.32
CA ALA A 206 4.44 8.46 -4.88
C ALA A 206 4.85 7.11 -4.28
N THR A 207 4.25 6.02 -4.73
CA THR A 207 4.55 4.69 -4.20
C THR A 207 5.96 4.24 -4.64
N GLY A 208 6.27 4.40 -5.91
CA GLY A 208 7.60 4.08 -6.46
C GLY A 208 8.70 4.97 -5.88
N TYR A 209 8.48 6.28 -5.86
CA TYR A 209 9.43 7.24 -5.29
C TYR A 209 9.68 6.99 -3.81
N GLY A 210 8.61 6.81 -3.03
CA GLY A 210 8.72 6.52 -1.60
C GLY A 210 9.48 5.23 -1.31
N ASN A 211 9.25 4.19 -2.11
CA ASN A 211 9.99 2.94 -2.01
C ASN A 211 11.51 3.14 -2.19
N VAL A 212 11.91 3.95 -3.15
CA VAL A 212 13.34 4.24 -3.41
C VAL A 212 13.94 5.15 -2.34
N TYR A 213 13.22 6.14 -1.83
CA TYR A 213 13.68 6.96 -0.70
C TYR A 213 13.91 6.12 0.55
N PHE A 214 12.99 5.19 0.83
CA PHE A 214 13.15 4.26 1.94
C PHE A 214 14.36 3.34 1.74
N LEU A 215 14.53 2.78 0.53
CA LEU A 215 15.69 1.96 0.16
C LEU A 215 17.01 2.71 0.38
N GLN A 216 17.09 3.96 -0.07
CA GLN A 216 18.29 4.80 0.13
C GLN A 216 18.64 4.94 1.61
N ASN A 217 17.64 5.16 2.46
CA ASN A 217 17.85 5.24 3.90
C ASN A 217 18.27 3.91 4.51
N MET A 218 17.72 2.78 4.06
CA MET A 218 18.18 1.46 4.50
C MET A 218 19.66 1.23 4.18
N LEU A 219 20.09 1.55 2.97
CA LEU A 219 21.49 1.40 2.55
C LEU A 219 22.42 2.29 3.37
N LYS A 220 22.02 3.52 3.69
CA LYS A 220 22.77 4.44 4.55
C LYS A 220 23.07 3.86 5.94
N THR A 221 22.21 2.99 6.49
CA THR A 221 22.47 2.35 7.78
C THR A 221 23.71 1.43 7.77
N ARG A 222 24.14 1.02 6.59
CA ARG A 222 25.36 0.23 6.37
C ARG A 222 26.47 1.00 5.64
N ASN A 223 26.33 2.33 5.53
CA ASN A 223 27.26 3.21 4.78
C ASN A 223 27.38 2.81 3.30
N ILE A 224 26.31 2.34 2.69
CA ILE A 224 26.25 1.95 1.29
C ILE A 224 25.53 3.05 0.50
N ASP A 225 26.10 3.45 -0.64
CA ASP A 225 25.46 4.36 -1.58
C ASP A 225 24.60 3.57 -2.56
N LEU A 226 23.42 4.10 -2.91
CA LEU A 226 22.55 3.55 -3.93
C LEU A 226 23.14 3.73 -5.35
N LYS A 227 23.94 4.77 -5.56
CA LYS A 227 24.56 5.07 -6.84
C LYS A 227 25.43 3.90 -7.32
N GLY A 228 25.23 3.48 -8.55
CA GLY A 228 25.97 2.36 -9.18
C GLY A 228 25.46 0.97 -8.79
N LYS A 229 24.48 0.85 -7.91
CA LYS A 229 23.92 -0.45 -7.52
C LYS A 229 23.00 -1.01 -8.60
N THR A 230 23.07 -2.31 -8.81
CA THR A 230 22.17 -3.04 -9.70
C THR A 230 20.89 -3.46 -8.98
N VAL A 231 19.74 -3.33 -9.65
CA VAL A 231 18.43 -3.54 -9.03
C VAL A 231 17.55 -4.46 -9.89
N LEU A 232 17.01 -5.50 -9.29
CA LEU A 232 15.93 -6.30 -9.89
C LEU A 232 14.58 -5.65 -9.53
N VAL A 233 13.80 -5.32 -10.55
CA VAL A 233 12.46 -4.78 -10.41
C VAL A 233 11.47 -5.76 -11.03
N SER A 234 10.40 -6.12 -10.33
CA SER A 234 9.27 -6.83 -10.93
C SER A 234 8.11 -5.89 -11.22
N GLY A 235 7.23 -6.33 -12.13
CA GLY A 235 6.13 -5.50 -12.61
C GLY A 235 6.54 -4.58 -13.74
N SER A 236 5.54 -4.00 -14.37
CA SER A 236 5.65 -2.99 -15.44
C SER A 236 4.52 -1.95 -15.34
N GLY A 237 3.79 -1.97 -14.24
CA GLY A 237 2.75 -0.99 -13.92
C GLY A 237 3.32 0.24 -13.22
N ASN A 238 2.42 1.05 -12.70
CA ASN A 238 2.73 2.35 -12.12
C ASN A 238 3.86 2.32 -11.07
N VAL A 239 3.77 1.40 -10.11
CA VAL A 239 4.78 1.29 -9.04
C VAL A 239 6.16 0.94 -9.60
N ALA A 240 6.23 -0.03 -10.51
CA ALA A 240 7.49 -0.43 -11.13
C ALA A 240 8.10 0.69 -11.98
N GLN A 241 7.30 1.35 -12.83
CA GLN A 241 7.75 2.44 -13.71
C GLN A 241 8.38 3.58 -12.89
N TYR A 242 7.71 4.04 -11.84
CA TYR A 242 8.22 5.15 -11.03
C TYR A 242 9.30 4.72 -10.01
N THR A 243 9.35 3.44 -9.63
CA THR A 243 10.53 2.91 -8.94
C THR A 243 11.76 2.97 -9.85
N ILE A 244 11.65 2.51 -11.10
CA ILE A 244 12.74 2.58 -12.09
C ILE A 244 13.15 4.03 -12.33
N GLU A 245 12.21 4.95 -12.55
CA GLU A 245 12.49 6.37 -12.77
C GLU A 245 13.32 6.98 -11.63
N LYS A 246 12.89 6.76 -10.38
CA LYS A 246 13.63 7.31 -9.23
C LYS A 246 14.98 6.62 -8.99
N LEU A 247 15.10 5.32 -9.28
CA LEU A 247 16.39 4.62 -9.26
C LEU A 247 17.37 5.22 -10.25
N LEU A 248 16.93 5.52 -11.47
CA LEU A 248 17.76 6.18 -12.49
C LEU A 248 18.20 7.57 -12.05
N GLU A 249 17.28 8.38 -11.54
CA GLU A 249 17.58 9.73 -11.02
C GLU A 249 18.65 9.70 -9.94
N LEU A 250 18.64 8.67 -9.07
CA LEU A 250 19.63 8.50 -8.01
C LEU A 250 20.88 7.70 -8.44
N GLY A 251 21.01 7.40 -9.72
CA GLY A 251 22.19 6.77 -10.32
C GLY A 251 22.33 5.27 -10.11
N ALA A 252 21.26 4.58 -9.75
CA ALA A 252 21.21 3.12 -9.72
C ALA A 252 20.93 2.54 -11.11
N LYS A 253 21.13 1.23 -11.26
CA LYS A 253 21.00 0.52 -12.54
C LYS A 253 19.90 -0.56 -12.45
N PRO A 254 18.65 -0.27 -12.85
CA PRO A 254 17.59 -1.27 -12.94
C PRO A 254 17.89 -2.24 -14.08
N LEU A 255 17.79 -3.55 -13.82
CA LEU A 255 18.14 -4.61 -14.79
C LEU A 255 16.93 -5.37 -15.33
N THR A 256 15.79 -5.31 -14.66
CA THR A 256 14.64 -6.16 -14.98
C THR A 256 13.33 -5.38 -14.94
N CYS A 257 12.37 -5.88 -15.67
CA CYS A 257 10.97 -5.50 -15.63
C CYS A 257 10.14 -6.74 -15.98
N SER A 258 8.91 -6.87 -15.46
CA SER A 258 8.10 -8.07 -15.68
C SER A 258 6.63 -7.76 -15.87
N ASP A 259 5.90 -8.70 -16.46
CA ASP A 259 4.45 -8.73 -16.43
C ASP A 259 3.93 -10.16 -16.16
N SER A 260 2.65 -10.44 -16.41
CA SER A 260 2.07 -11.76 -16.16
C SER A 260 2.67 -12.86 -17.05
N ASP A 261 3.26 -12.49 -18.18
CA ASP A 261 3.75 -13.45 -19.20
C ASP A 261 5.23 -13.80 -18.99
N GLY A 262 5.98 -13.00 -18.21
CA GLY A 262 7.40 -13.23 -17.95
C GLY A 262 8.17 -11.97 -17.58
N TYR A 263 9.49 -12.03 -17.66
CA TYR A 263 10.36 -10.88 -17.38
C TYR A 263 11.44 -10.70 -18.43
N ILE A 264 11.94 -9.48 -18.53
CA ILE A 264 13.16 -9.13 -19.29
C ILE A 264 14.34 -8.97 -18.33
N TYR A 265 15.53 -9.34 -18.80
CA TYR A 265 16.79 -9.02 -18.15
C TYR A 265 17.69 -8.28 -19.13
N ASP A 266 18.00 -7.04 -18.79
CA ASP A 266 18.85 -6.14 -19.57
C ASP A 266 20.15 -5.90 -18.81
N PRO A 267 21.26 -6.55 -19.18
CA PRO A 267 22.54 -6.42 -18.47
C PRO A 267 23.15 -5.00 -18.59
N ASP A 268 22.78 -4.26 -19.64
CA ASP A 268 23.20 -2.88 -19.82
C ASP A 268 22.37 -1.89 -18.99
N GLY A 269 21.27 -2.36 -18.43
CA GLY A 269 20.33 -1.59 -17.63
C GLY A 269 19.23 -0.93 -18.46
N ILE A 270 18.11 -0.71 -17.78
CA ILE A 270 17.01 0.11 -18.29
C ILE A 270 17.40 1.56 -18.02
N ASP A 271 17.61 2.35 -19.08
CA ASP A 271 17.85 3.79 -19.02
C ASP A 271 16.55 4.60 -19.23
N GLU A 272 16.65 5.91 -19.30
CA GLU A 272 15.50 6.82 -19.46
C GLU A 272 14.74 6.59 -20.77
N GLU A 273 15.44 6.33 -21.90
CA GLU A 273 14.82 6.04 -23.20
C GLU A 273 14.05 4.72 -23.16
N LYS A 274 14.66 3.69 -22.58
CA LYS A 274 14.06 2.35 -22.43
C LYS A 274 12.87 2.41 -21.46
N LEU A 275 12.95 3.21 -20.40
CA LEU A 275 11.81 3.43 -19.49
C LEU A 275 10.66 4.13 -20.20
N ALA A 276 10.94 5.19 -21.00
CA ALA A 276 9.91 5.85 -21.79
C ALA A 276 9.20 4.88 -22.73
N TYR A 277 9.95 3.97 -23.37
CA TYR A 277 9.36 2.90 -24.17
C TYR A 277 8.47 1.95 -23.35
N ILE A 278 8.91 1.54 -22.14
CA ILE A 278 8.07 0.71 -21.26
C ILE A 278 6.76 1.44 -20.92
N MET A 279 6.83 2.73 -20.62
CA MET A 279 5.65 3.55 -20.30
C MET A 279 4.68 3.63 -21.48
N GLU A 280 5.18 3.87 -22.69
CA GLU A 280 4.36 3.89 -23.90
C GLU A 280 3.71 2.52 -24.15
N LEU A 281 4.52 1.46 -24.17
CA LEU A 281 4.08 0.08 -24.37
C LEU A 281 2.99 -0.34 -23.39
N LYS A 282 3.15 -0.03 -22.09
CA LYS A 282 2.22 -0.50 -21.06
C LYS A 282 1.00 0.40 -20.87
N ASN A 283 1.17 1.71 -20.94
CA ASN A 283 0.13 2.67 -20.59
C ASN A 283 -0.73 3.07 -21.81
N ILE A 284 -0.16 3.08 -23.01
CA ILE A 284 -0.82 3.50 -24.24
C ILE A 284 -1.19 2.28 -25.09
N GLU A 285 -0.21 1.49 -25.49
CA GLU A 285 -0.40 0.35 -26.40
C GLU A 285 -0.99 -0.88 -25.71
N ARG A 286 -0.86 -0.98 -24.37
CA ARG A 286 -1.27 -2.13 -23.56
C ARG A 286 -0.59 -3.44 -23.99
N GLY A 287 0.62 -3.31 -24.52
CA GLY A 287 1.46 -4.42 -24.99
C GLY A 287 2.06 -5.24 -23.85
N ARG A 288 2.95 -6.18 -24.23
CA ARG A 288 3.62 -7.11 -23.32
C ARG A 288 5.10 -6.80 -23.21
N ILE A 289 5.68 -7.05 -22.03
CA ILE A 289 7.11 -6.73 -21.80
C ILE A 289 8.05 -7.53 -22.71
N ARG A 290 7.59 -8.62 -23.32
CA ARG A 290 8.32 -9.36 -24.36
C ARG A 290 8.73 -8.46 -25.53
N GLU A 291 7.90 -7.50 -25.92
CA GLU A 291 8.15 -6.57 -27.03
C GLU A 291 9.37 -5.67 -26.75
N TYR A 292 9.63 -5.36 -25.46
CA TYR A 292 10.90 -4.72 -25.07
C TYR A 292 12.10 -5.60 -25.40
N ALA A 293 12.05 -6.89 -25.05
CA ALA A 293 13.15 -7.81 -25.33
C ALA A 293 13.42 -7.95 -26.81
N GLU A 294 12.38 -7.98 -27.63
CA GLU A 294 12.48 -8.01 -29.09
C GLU A 294 13.12 -6.73 -29.65
N LYS A 295 12.69 -5.56 -29.15
CA LYS A 295 13.21 -4.25 -29.60
C LYS A 295 14.68 -4.03 -29.25
N TYR A 296 15.07 -4.36 -28.02
CA TYR A 296 16.43 -4.10 -27.52
C TYR A 296 17.35 -5.34 -27.57
N ASN A 297 16.87 -6.46 -28.13
CA ASN A 297 17.62 -7.73 -28.24
C ASN A 297 18.22 -8.20 -26.93
N VAL A 298 17.41 -8.22 -25.87
CA VAL A 298 17.79 -8.67 -24.52
C VAL A 298 17.07 -9.94 -24.13
N LYS A 299 17.53 -10.58 -23.05
CA LYS A 299 16.94 -11.83 -22.54
C LYS A 299 15.49 -11.65 -22.14
N TYR A 300 14.62 -12.56 -22.61
CA TYR A 300 13.24 -12.73 -22.12
C TYR A 300 13.04 -14.13 -21.55
N VAL A 301 12.42 -14.21 -20.39
CA VAL A 301 12.10 -15.48 -19.73
C VAL A 301 10.59 -15.60 -19.56
N PRO A 302 9.91 -16.42 -20.39
CA PRO A 302 8.48 -16.60 -20.32
C PRO A 302 8.07 -17.30 -19.02
N GLY A 303 6.99 -16.85 -18.40
CA GLY A 303 6.43 -17.40 -17.15
C GLY A 303 7.30 -17.21 -15.90
N GLY A 304 8.51 -16.66 -16.05
CA GLY A 304 9.47 -16.50 -14.96
C GLY A 304 9.26 -15.23 -14.11
N ARG A 305 10.00 -15.18 -13.01
CA ARG A 305 10.20 -14.00 -12.16
C ARG A 305 11.69 -13.71 -12.06
N PRO A 306 12.13 -12.45 -11.87
CA PRO A 306 13.53 -12.07 -12.00
C PRO A 306 14.44 -12.48 -10.83
N TRP A 307 13.94 -13.20 -9.85
CA TRP A 307 14.59 -13.38 -8.54
C TRP A 307 15.80 -14.32 -8.57
N SER A 308 16.02 -15.06 -9.66
CA SER A 308 17.22 -15.87 -9.87
C SER A 308 18.38 -15.09 -10.52
N GLU A 309 18.13 -13.89 -11.04
CA GLU A 309 19.18 -13.05 -11.62
C GLU A 309 20.03 -12.42 -10.51
N LYS A 310 21.31 -12.18 -10.82
CA LYS A 310 22.24 -11.57 -9.85
C LYS A 310 22.14 -10.04 -9.87
N ALA A 311 21.92 -9.45 -8.71
CA ALA A 311 21.97 -8.01 -8.51
C ALA A 311 22.18 -7.66 -7.03
N ASP A 312 22.51 -6.40 -6.74
CA ASP A 312 22.71 -5.91 -5.37
C ASP A 312 21.39 -5.79 -4.59
N ILE A 313 20.30 -5.44 -5.28
CA ILE A 313 19.03 -5.05 -4.65
C ILE A 313 17.87 -5.72 -5.39
N ALA A 314 16.82 -6.06 -4.67
CA ALA A 314 15.54 -6.51 -5.24
C ALA A 314 14.40 -5.62 -4.73
N THR A 315 13.53 -5.18 -5.65
CA THR A 315 12.33 -4.41 -5.34
C THR A 315 11.12 -5.00 -6.05
N PRO A 316 10.36 -5.88 -5.37
CA PRO A 316 9.15 -6.48 -5.92
C PRO A 316 8.03 -5.43 -6.00
N CYS A 317 7.60 -5.11 -7.24
CA CYS A 317 6.62 -4.09 -7.54
C CYS A 317 5.40 -4.62 -8.33
N ALA A 318 5.25 -5.94 -8.44
CA ALA A 318 4.20 -6.55 -9.26
C ALA A 318 3.00 -6.98 -8.42
N THR A 319 3.08 -8.14 -7.78
CA THR A 319 1.92 -8.79 -7.18
C THR A 319 2.21 -9.39 -5.81
N GLN A 320 1.13 -9.69 -5.10
CA GLN A 320 1.17 -10.44 -3.85
C GLN A 320 1.80 -11.83 -4.05
N ASN A 321 2.60 -12.28 -3.07
CA ASN A 321 3.21 -13.62 -3.01
C ASN A 321 4.10 -13.98 -4.22
N GLU A 322 4.76 -13.01 -4.82
CA GLU A 322 5.65 -13.24 -5.95
C GLU A 322 7.06 -13.73 -5.55
N ILE A 323 7.47 -13.55 -4.29
CA ILE A 323 8.72 -14.09 -3.74
C ILE A 323 8.36 -15.14 -2.68
N ASN A 324 8.60 -16.40 -2.99
CA ASN A 324 8.50 -17.51 -2.04
C ASN A 324 9.85 -17.79 -1.36
N GLY A 325 9.90 -18.77 -0.45
CA GLY A 325 11.14 -19.14 0.26
C GLY A 325 12.28 -19.55 -0.65
N GLU A 326 12.01 -20.23 -1.76
CA GLU A 326 13.03 -20.66 -2.74
C GLU A 326 13.62 -19.44 -3.48
N ALA A 327 12.78 -18.53 -3.95
CA ALA A 327 13.21 -17.31 -4.61
C ALA A 327 14.02 -16.42 -3.65
N ALA A 328 13.61 -16.33 -2.39
CA ALA A 328 14.36 -15.61 -1.36
C ALA A 328 15.74 -16.24 -1.10
N ALA A 329 15.82 -17.57 -1.06
CA ALA A 329 17.10 -18.29 -0.92
C ALA A 329 18.04 -18.03 -2.11
N GLU A 330 17.52 -18.00 -3.34
CA GLU A 330 18.30 -17.62 -4.53
C GLU A 330 18.81 -16.18 -4.47
N LEU A 331 17.98 -15.22 -4.06
CA LEU A 331 18.41 -13.83 -3.86
C LEU A 331 19.55 -13.74 -2.82
N VAL A 332 19.43 -14.45 -1.70
CA VAL A 332 20.47 -14.50 -0.65
C VAL A 332 21.77 -15.14 -1.17
N LYS A 333 21.65 -16.26 -1.91
CA LYS A 333 22.79 -16.93 -2.55
C LYS A 333 23.51 -16.01 -3.54
N ASN A 334 22.75 -15.17 -4.27
CA ASN A 334 23.27 -14.16 -5.18
C ASN A 334 23.77 -12.89 -4.47
N SER A 335 23.83 -12.91 -3.13
CA SER A 335 24.38 -11.84 -2.27
C SER A 335 23.57 -10.54 -2.35
N VAL A 336 22.23 -10.61 -2.42
CA VAL A 336 21.37 -9.44 -2.33
C VAL A 336 21.61 -8.70 -1.01
N ILE A 337 21.78 -7.38 -1.09
CA ILE A 337 22.06 -6.53 0.08
C ILE A 337 20.76 -6.07 0.73
N ALA A 338 19.78 -5.69 -0.11
CA ALA A 338 18.52 -5.12 0.33
C ALA A 338 17.34 -5.61 -0.51
N VAL A 339 16.19 -5.75 0.15
CA VAL A 339 14.89 -6.03 -0.47
C VAL A 339 13.87 -5.03 0.07
N THR A 340 13.25 -4.23 -0.81
CA THR A 340 12.19 -3.27 -0.46
C THR A 340 10.93 -3.53 -1.26
N GLU A 341 9.81 -3.68 -0.58
CA GLU A 341 8.54 -4.04 -1.20
C GLU A 341 7.79 -2.80 -1.72
N GLY A 342 7.72 -2.65 -3.04
CA GLY A 342 6.86 -1.68 -3.71
C GLY A 342 5.41 -2.14 -3.79
N ALA A 343 5.18 -3.43 -4.00
CA ALA A 343 3.86 -4.06 -3.97
C ALA A 343 3.36 -4.30 -2.53
N ASN A 344 2.09 -4.68 -2.39
CA ASN A 344 1.53 -5.12 -1.11
C ASN A 344 1.78 -6.61 -0.92
N MET A 345 2.49 -6.99 0.15
CA MET A 345 2.80 -8.37 0.55
C MET A 345 3.35 -9.25 -0.60
N PRO A 346 4.39 -8.80 -1.33
CA PRO A 346 4.95 -9.60 -2.42
C PRO A 346 5.77 -10.79 -1.91
N SER A 347 6.32 -10.73 -0.69
CA SER A 347 7.06 -11.83 -0.08
C SER A 347 6.16 -12.69 0.81
N THR A 348 6.26 -14.01 0.65
CA THR A 348 5.59 -14.96 1.54
C THR A 348 6.23 -14.96 2.93
N PRO A 349 5.55 -15.44 4.00
CA PRO A 349 6.15 -15.54 5.33
C PRO A 349 7.46 -16.33 5.35
N ASP A 350 7.58 -17.38 4.53
CA ASP A 350 8.82 -18.15 4.40
C ASP A 350 9.95 -17.33 3.79
N ALA A 351 9.66 -16.52 2.77
CA ALA A 351 10.63 -15.61 2.18
C ALA A 351 11.12 -14.56 3.17
N VAL A 352 10.20 -13.97 3.94
CA VAL A 352 10.54 -13.00 4.99
C VAL A 352 11.50 -13.62 6.02
N ARG A 353 11.21 -14.85 6.46
CA ARG A 353 12.08 -15.58 7.38
C ARG A 353 13.48 -15.80 6.81
N VAL A 354 13.60 -16.23 5.55
CA VAL A 354 14.90 -16.40 4.87
C VAL A 354 15.70 -15.09 4.86
N PHE A 355 15.07 -13.95 4.52
CA PHE A 355 15.75 -12.65 4.54
C PHE A 355 16.21 -12.24 5.94
N GLN A 356 15.39 -12.47 6.97
CA GLN A 356 15.73 -12.13 8.35
C GLN A 356 16.86 -13.01 8.90
N GLU A 357 16.82 -14.33 8.66
CA GLU A 357 17.88 -15.27 9.07
C GLU A 357 19.22 -14.93 8.40
N ALA A 358 19.20 -14.56 7.12
CA ALA A 358 20.37 -14.10 6.38
C ALA A 358 20.79 -12.66 6.71
N LYS A 359 20.05 -11.94 7.57
CA LYS A 359 20.25 -10.52 7.93
C LYS A 359 20.36 -9.58 6.74
N VAL A 360 19.61 -9.88 5.69
CA VAL A 360 19.39 -8.96 4.56
C VAL A 360 18.61 -7.74 5.06
N LEU A 361 18.91 -6.56 4.53
CA LEU A 361 18.06 -5.37 4.76
C LEU A 361 16.73 -5.59 4.06
N TYR A 362 15.75 -6.11 4.78
CA TYR A 362 14.40 -6.38 4.26
C TYR A 362 13.38 -5.44 4.88
N CYS A 363 12.60 -4.74 4.06
CA CYS A 363 11.51 -3.88 4.50
C CYS A 363 10.17 -4.31 3.90
N PRO A 364 9.14 -4.53 4.75
CA PRO A 364 7.79 -4.87 4.29
C PRO A 364 7.10 -3.67 3.64
N GLY A 365 6.21 -3.95 2.69
CA GLY A 365 5.49 -2.95 1.91
C GLY A 365 4.76 -1.89 2.74
N LYS A 366 4.21 -2.24 3.91
CA LYS A 366 3.51 -1.27 4.77
C LYS A 366 4.36 -0.06 5.16
N ALA A 367 5.70 -0.19 5.19
CA ALA A 367 6.61 0.93 5.40
C ALA A 367 7.19 1.46 4.09
N SER A 368 7.80 0.60 3.27
CA SER A 368 8.49 1.04 2.05
C SER A 368 7.54 1.58 0.97
N ASN A 369 6.32 1.06 0.85
CA ASN A 369 5.35 1.56 -0.13
C ASN A 369 4.37 2.61 0.41
N ALA A 370 4.60 3.14 1.61
CA ALA A 370 3.73 4.12 2.25
C ALA A 370 3.68 5.47 1.53
N GLY A 371 4.54 5.71 0.55
CA GLY A 371 4.55 6.95 -0.24
C GLY A 371 3.20 7.27 -0.88
N GLY A 372 2.50 6.27 -1.39
CA GLY A 372 1.18 6.45 -1.98
C GLY A 372 0.14 7.02 -1.02
N VAL A 373 0.06 6.48 0.19
CA VAL A 373 -0.85 7.00 1.22
C VAL A 373 -0.35 8.31 1.82
N ALA A 374 0.96 8.52 1.90
CA ALA A 374 1.55 9.79 2.32
C ALA A 374 1.10 10.93 1.41
N VAL A 375 1.23 10.79 0.09
CA VAL A 375 0.76 11.82 -0.86
C VAL A 375 -0.76 11.93 -0.86
N SER A 376 -1.50 10.86 -0.57
CA SER A 376 -2.95 10.97 -0.33
C SER A 376 -3.27 11.89 0.86
N GLY A 377 -2.50 11.81 1.95
CA GLY A 377 -2.62 12.74 3.08
C GLY A 377 -2.21 14.17 2.73
N LEU A 378 -1.17 14.34 1.89
CA LEU A 378 -0.80 15.66 1.38
C LEU A 378 -1.89 16.25 0.46
N GLU A 379 -2.58 15.41 -0.34
CA GLU A 379 -3.76 15.83 -1.11
C GLU A 379 -4.88 16.35 -0.19
N MET A 380 -5.15 15.63 0.93
CA MET A 380 -6.11 16.11 1.93
C MET A 380 -5.70 17.46 2.50
N SER A 381 -4.43 17.67 2.83
CA SER A 381 -3.91 18.95 3.35
C SER A 381 -4.07 20.08 2.34
N GLN A 382 -3.74 19.85 1.07
CA GLN A 382 -3.95 20.81 -0.02
C GLN A 382 -5.44 21.16 -0.18
N ASN A 383 -6.31 20.15 -0.12
CA ASN A 383 -7.77 20.36 -0.23
C ASN A 383 -8.33 21.16 0.95
N SER A 384 -7.89 20.89 2.17
CA SER A 384 -8.32 21.63 3.38
C SER A 384 -7.87 23.08 3.34
N GLY A 385 -6.64 23.33 2.88
CA GLY A 385 -6.09 24.68 2.70
C GLY A 385 -6.59 25.39 1.43
N ARG A 386 -7.27 24.69 0.53
CA ARG A 386 -7.65 25.17 -0.82
C ARG A 386 -6.46 25.67 -1.63
N LEU A 387 -5.31 25.01 -1.44
CA LEU A 387 -4.06 25.32 -2.10
C LEU A 387 -3.66 24.19 -3.04
N LYS A 388 -2.81 24.53 -4.00
CA LYS A 388 -2.13 23.57 -4.86
C LYS A 388 -0.62 23.79 -4.68
N TRP A 389 0.07 22.73 -4.25
CA TRP A 389 1.53 22.75 -4.12
C TRP A 389 2.19 22.35 -5.44
N SER A 390 3.41 22.86 -5.63
CA SER A 390 4.24 22.49 -6.78
C SER A 390 4.67 21.01 -6.68
N ARG A 391 5.19 20.49 -7.78
CA ARG A 391 5.73 19.13 -7.83
C ARG A 391 6.88 18.95 -6.82
N GLU A 392 7.76 19.94 -6.75
CA GLU A 392 8.93 19.98 -5.87
C GLU A 392 8.51 20.02 -4.40
N GLU A 393 7.51 20.84 -4.06
CA GLU A 393 6.98 20.91 -2.69
C GLU A 393 6.39 19.59 -2.23
N VAL A 394 5.62 18.91 -3.09
CA VAL A 394 5.03 17.61 -2.75
C VAL A 394 6.10 16.53 -2.63
N ASP A 395 7.08 16.49 -3.55
CA ASP A 395 8.16 15.51 -3.54
C ASP A 395 9.08 15.69 -2.31
N GLN A 396 9.41 16.93 -1.95
CA GLN A 396 10.17 17.22 -0.73
C GLN A 396 9.46 16.75 0.52
N LYS A 397 8.14 16.98 0.62
CA LYS A 397 7.33 16.49 1.75
C LYS A 397 7.24 14.97 1.76
N LEU A 398 7.10 14.34 0.61
CA LEU A 398 7.14 12.89 0.48
C LEU A 398 8.46 12.32 0.98
N HIS A 399 9.58 12.89 0.54
CA HIS A 399 10.92 12.46 0.98
C HIS A 399 11.04 12.55 2.51
N GLN A 400 10.70 13.69 3.10
CA GLN A 400 10.72 13.87 4.55
C GLN A 400 9.85 12.85 5.30
N ILE A 401 8.64 12.56 4.80
CA ILE A 401 7.77 11.54 5.41
C ILE A 401 8.43 10.15 5.35
N MET A 402 9.06 9.80 4.23
CA MET A 402 9.74 8.51 4.11
C MET A 402 10.97 8.42 5.03
N ASP A 403 11.69 9.52 5.24
CA ASP A 403 12.78 9.61 6.23
C ASP A 403 12.27 9.38 7.65
N ASP A 404 11.15 10.00 8.01
CA ASP A 404 10.51 9.86 9.32
C ASP A 404 10.00 8.42 9.55
N ILE A 405 9.39 7.81 8.54
CA ILE A 405 8.97 6.39 8.59
C ILE A 405 10.18 5.50 8.85
N HIS A 406 11.26 5.70 8.09
CA HIS A 406 12.48 4.92 8.24
C HIS A 406 13.09 5.08 9.63
N ALA A 407 13.23 6.31 10.13
CA ALA A 407 13.76 6.60 11.45
C ALA A 407 12.95 5.91 12.57
N ASN A 408 11.62 5.92 12.47
CA ASN A 408 10.76 5.23 13.41
C ASN A 408 10.92 3.70 13.32
N CYS A 409 11.04 3.14 12.12
CA CYS A 409 11.30 1.71 11.95
C CYS A 409 12.64 1.30 12.56
N VAL A 410 13.70 2.08 12.40
CA VAL A 410 15.01 1.85 13.01
C VAL A 410 14.91 1.89 14.54
N LYS A 411 14.24 2.91 15.08
CA LYS A 411 14.07 3.10 16.52
C LYS A 411 13.49 1.87 17.23
N TYR A 412 12.49 1.25 16.63
CA TYR A 412 11.76 0.11 17.24
C TYR A 412 12.20 -1.25 16.70
N GLY A 413 12.93 -1.28 15.58
CA GLY A 413 13.37 -2.53 14.93
C GLY A 413 14.82 -2.91 15.18
N THR A 414 15.65 -2.05 15.79
CA THR A 414 17.05 -2.37 16.04
C THR A 414 17.18 -3.45 17.11
N GLU A 415 17.79 -4.57 16.74
CA GLU A 415 18.05 -5.71 17.61
C GLU A 415 19.39 -5.53 18.38
N PRO A 416 19.63 -6.29 19.47
CA PRO A 416 20.84 -6.15 20.30
C PRO A 416 22.15 -6.35 19.52
N ASP A 417 22.14 -7.09 18.44
CA ASP A 417 23.30 -7.33 17.57
C ASP A 417 23.50 -6.27 16.48
N GLY A 418 22.67 -5.21 16.49
CA GLY A 418 22.72 -4.12 15.53
C GLY A 418 21.95 -4.39 14.22
N TYR A 419 21.36 -5.56 14.04
CA TYR A 419 20.45 -5.82 12.92
C TYR A 419 19.17 -5.00 13.04
N ILE A 420 18.69 -4.44 11.94
CA ILE A 420 17.43 -3.70 11.91
C ILE A 420 16.34 -4.61 11.33
N ASN A 421 15.45 -5.06 12.20
CA ASN A 421 14.27 -5.82 11.84
C ASN A 421 13.14 -4.85 11.47
N TYR A 422 13.06 -4.47 10.19
CA TYR A 422 12.06 -3.52 9.70
C TYR A 422 10.62 -4.02 9.82
N VAL A 423 10.37 -5.33 9.83
CA VAL A 423 9.03 -5.90 10.07
C VAL A 423 8.55 -5.55 11.48
N LYS A 424 9.35 -5.85 12.48
CA LYS A 424 9.10 -5.47 13.88
C LYS A 424 9.02 -3.95 14.03
N GLY A 425 10.00 -3.24 13.46
CA GLY A 425 10.07 -1.78 13.52
C GLY A 425 8.82 -1.11 12.98
N ALA A 426 8.32 -1.50 11.81
CA ALA A 426 7.11 -0.95 11.21
C ALA A 426 5.86 -1.25 12.05
N ASN A 427 5.69 -2.50 12.51
CA ASN A 427 4.54 -2.88 13.31
C ASN A 427 4.50 -2.15 14.66
N VAL A 428 5.63 -2.13 15.37
CA VAL A 428 5.72 -1.47 16.69
C VAL A 428 5.56 0.05 16.56
N ALA A 429 6.24 0.70 15.60
CA ALA A 429 6.12 2.14 15.37
C ALA A 429 4.68 2.55 15.05
N GLY A 430 4.02 1.81 14.17
CA GLY A 430 2.62 2.05 13.82
C GLY A 430 1.69 1.86 15.01
N PHE A 431 1.87 0.76 15.75
CA PHE A 431 1.07 0.44 16.93
C PHE A 431 1.20 1.47 18.04
N ILE A 432 2.43 1.81 18.45
CA ILE A 432 2.64 2.62 19.67
C ILE A 432 2.04 4.03 19.56
N LYS A 433 2.02 4.61 18.38
CA LYS A 433 1.39 5.92 18.13
C LYS A 433 -0.12 5.83 18.33
N VAL A 434 -0.76 4.82 17.74
CA VAL A 434 -2.22 4.60 17.88
C VAL A 434 -2.56 4.29 19.34
N ALA A 435 -1.81 3.39 19.98
CA ALA A 435 -2.00 3.01 21.37
C ALA A 435 -1.95 4.20 22.32
N LYS A 436 -0.92 5.06 22.21
CA LYS A 436 -0.79 6.27 23.03
C LYS A 436 -1.93 7.25 22.81
N ALA A 437 -2.38 7.43 21.58
CA ALA A 437 -3.52 8.29 21.27
C ALA A 437 -4.83 7.73 21.84
N MET A 438 -5.07 6.42 21.73
CA MET A 438 -6.22 5.75 22.36
C MET A 438 -6.21 5.91 23.88
N MET A 439 -5.04 5.80 24.52
CA MET A 439 -4.91 6.03 25.97
C MET A 439 -5.21 7.48 26.36
N ALA A 440 -4.71 8.44 25.57
CA ALA A 440 -4.91 9.87 25.86
C ALA A 440 -6.36 10.32 25.68
N GLN A 441 -7.10 9.72 24.75
CA GLN A 441 -8.51 10.04 24.49
C GLN A 441 -9.48 9.28 25.41
N GLY A 442 -8.99 8.28 26.12
CA GLY A 442 -9.81 7.50 27.07
C GLY A 442 -10.64 6.41 26.41
N VAL A 443 -11.75 6.07 27.03
CA VAL A 443 -12.71 5.05 26.55
C VAL A 443 -13.91 5.77 25.94
N ILE A 444 -13.97 5.78 24.62
CA ILE A 444 -15.01 6.45 23.83
C ILE A 444 -15.74 5.41 22.97
#